data_743594f1a62ed04de99b3483e2d72bee
#
_entry.id   743594f1a62ed04de99b3483e2d72bee
#
_cell.length_a   1.000
_cell.length_b   1.000
_cell.length_c   1.000
_cell.angle_alpha   90.00
_cell.angle_beta   90.00
_cell.angle_gamma   90.00
#
_symmetry.space_group_name_H-M   'P 1'
#
loop_
_entity.id
_entity.type
_entity.pdbx_description
1 polymer ?
#
loop_
_entity_poly.entity_id
_entity_poly.type
_entity_poly.pdbx_seq_one_letter_code
_entity_poly.pdbx_strand_id
1 'polypeptide(L)'
;QEYFDPMCIDLGNLRIARAVAASSPVPMVFAPITLNNNGGRCNYTPPIKIEDVDDSETGRQQSRTIKEFYERFQKYADGKNRPYIHLIDGGLTDNLGMRSLLDMTEMYPEKILTNKILQNNIRHIVVINVNAQNQVSSNLDKTAAVPGFRDVVSSIVNIPIDQNSQESLRRFRAFVDQWNKDKQTDGISFSFVSLNLKDLPPSELRERVLNIPTSFYLPPEDVDNLRTAAAELMKQSLDYRNLLAEFGAHPNPDTIFTAPPPDAQEFKPLNEKKKQ
;
A
#
# COMPACT_ATOMS: atom_id res chain seq x y z
N GLN A 1 9.75 -6.46 7.92
CA GLN A 1 10.80 -7.25 8.60
C GLN A 1 10.37 -8.71 8.67
N GLU A 2 9.20 -9.04 9.22
CA GLU A 2 8.72 -10.41 9.48
C GLU A 2 8.79 -11.35 8.27
N TYR A 3 8.51 -10.86 7.06
CA TYR A 3 8.62 -11.66 5.84
C TYR A 3 10.06 -11.94 5.39
N PHE A 4 11.03 -11.13 5.83
CA PHE A 4 12.43 -11.25 5.43
C PHE A 4 13.29 -11.99 6.46
N ASP A 5 12.87 -12.02 7.72
CA ASP A 5 13.57 -12.74 8.79
C ASP A 5 13.71 -14.24 8.52
N PRO A 6 12.67 -14.97 8.02
CA PRO A 6 12.82 -16.39 7.66
C PRO A 6 13.89 -16.64 6.60
N MET A 7 14.12 -15.66 5.72
CA MET A 7 15.11 -15.71 4.64
C MET A 7 16.49 -15.25 5.10
N CYS A 8 16.67 -14.92 6.36
CA CYS A 8 17.89 -14.35 6.94
C CYS A 8 18.39 -13.12 6.17
N ILE A 9 17.46 -12.24 5.79
CA ILE A 9 17.76 -10.99 5.09
C ILE A 9 17.63 -9.84 6.08
N ASP A 10 18.73 -9.11 6.28
CA ASP A 10 18.78 -7.92 7.10
C ASP A 10 18.30 -6.70 6.29
N LEU A 11 17.07 -6.27 6.58
CA LEU A 11 16.49 -5.07 5.95
C LEU A 11 17.17 -3.77 6.40
N GLY A 12 17.82 -3.74 7.56
CA GLY A 12 18.53 -2.56 8.06
C GLY A 12 19.66 -2.11 7.11
N ASN A 13 20.25 -3.07 6.40
CA ASN A 13 21.29 -2.81 5.41
C ASN A 13 20.76 -2.66 3.97
N LEU A 14 19.46 -2.79 3.75
CA LEU A 14 18.87 -2.63 2.43
C LEU A 14 18.66 -1.16 2.11
N ARG A 15 19.21 -0.70 0.98
CA ARG A 15 18.97 0.69 0.53
C ARG A 15 17.49 0.91 0.24
N ILE A 16 16.91 2.00 0.74
CA ILE A 16 15.51 2.39 0.49
C ILE A 16 15.21 2.41 -1.02
N ALA A 17 16.11 2.97 -1.83
CA ALA A 17 15.97 2.98 -3.29
C ALA A 17 15.81 1.57 -3.90
N ARG A 18 16.46 0.55 -3.29
CA ARG A 18 16.32 -0.83 -3.75
C ARG A 18 14.96 -1.42 -3.35
N ALA A 19 14.45 -1.07 -2.17
CA ALA A 19 13.12 -1.46 -1.75
C ALA A 19 12.04 -0.83 -2.65
N VAL A 20 12.18 0.46 -2.98
CA VAL A 20 11.30 1.15 -3.95
C VAL A 20 11.37 0.47 -5.32
N ALA A 21 12.57 0.22 -5.83
CA ALA A 21 12.74 -0.48 -7.10
C ALA A 21 12.17 -1.90 -7.08
N ALA A 22 12.14 -2.57 -5.92
CA ALA A 22 11.60 -3.92 -5.78
C ALA A 22 10.06 -3.95 -5.83
N SER A 23 9.39 -2.85 -5.52
CA SER A 23 7.94 -2.73 -5.60
C SER A 23 7.41 -2.21 -6.96
N SER A 24 8.31 -1.90 -7.89
CA SER A 24 7.97 -1.27 -9.18
C SER A 24 8.20 -2.14 -10.44
N PRO A 25 8.57 -3.43 -10.38
CA PRO A 25 8.76 -4.24 -11.58
C PRO A 25 7.41 -4.71 -12.14
N VAL A 26 6.75 -3.80 -12.89
CA VAL A 26 5.51 -4.12 -13.61
C VAL A 26 5.79 -5.25 -14.60
N PRO A 27 5.01 -6.34 -14.56
CA PRO A 27 5.19 -7.47 -15.46
C PRO A 27 5.25 -7.04 -16.93
N MET A 28 6.11 -7.67 -17.70
CA MET A 28 6.37 -7.38 -19.12
C MET A 28 7.09 -6.06 -19.41
N VAL A 29 7.18 -5.14 -18.45
CA VAL A 29 7.89 -3.86 -18.59
C VAL A 29 9.26 -3.93 -17.93
N PHE A 30 9.34 -4.47 -16.72
CA PHE A 30 10.57 -4.61 -15.96
C PHE A 30 10.80 -6.04 -15.49
N ALA A 31 12.07 -6.41 -15.39
CA ALA A 31 12.47 -7.69 -14.82
C ALA A 31 12.26 -7.68 -13.29
N PRO A 32 11.80 -8.80 -12.71
CA PRO A 32 11.72 -8.97 -11.27
C PRO A 32 13.08 -8.74 -10.60
N ILE A 33 13.06 -8.21 -9.38
CA ILE A 33 14.27 -8.12 -8.57
C ILE A 33 14.48 -9.46 -7.86
N THR A 34 15.64 -10.06 -8.07
CA THR A 34 16.01 -11.32 -7.46
C THR A 34 16.85 -11.08 -6.20
N LEU A 35 16.45 -11.69 -5.10
CA LEU A 35 17.19 -11.74 -3.85
C LEU A 35 17.71 -13.15 -3.59
N ASN A 36 18.88 -13.23 -2.96
CA ASN A 36 19.38 -14.50 -2.43
C ASN A 36 18.57 -14.85 -1.16
N ASN A 37 18.11 -16.07 -1.09
CA ASN A 37 17.50 -16.61 0.11
C ASN A 37 18.56 -17.30 0.96
N ASN A 38 18.83 -16.74 2.14
CA ASN A 38 19.78 -17.30 3.09
C ASN A 38 19.08 -18.10 4.21
N GLY A 39 17.81 -18.48 4.03
CA GLY A 39 17.04 -19.25 4.99
C GLY A 39 17.79 -20.48 5.47
N GLY A 40 17.68 -20.76 6.77
CA GLY A 40 18.44 -21.80 7.45
C GLY A 40 19.88 -21.44 7.86
N ARG A 41 20.35 -20.21 7.56
CA ARG A 41 21.68 -19.73 7.96
C ARG A 41 21.69 -18.84 9.21
N CYS A 42 20.53 -18.44 9.68
CA CYS A 42 20.34 -17.68 10.91
C CYS A 42 19.43 -18.43 11.88
N ASN A 43 19.46 -18.05 13.14
CA ASN A 43 18.59 -18.61 14.18
C ASN A 43 17.21 -17.92 14.15
N TYR A 44 16.49 -18.13 13.06
CA TYR A 44 15.12 -17.62 12.94
C TYR A 44 14.17 -18.41 13.85
N THR A 45 13.40 -17.69 14.66
CA THR A 45 12.30 -18.26 15.45
C THR A 45 11.02 -17.54 15.07
N PRO A 46 9.96 -18.26 14.65
CA PRO A 46 8.69 -17.64 14.34
C PRO A 46 8.14 -16.84 15.53
N PRO A 47 7.57 -15.65 15.30
CA PRO A 47 7.05 -14.79 16.37
C PRO A 47 5.82 -15.35 17.07
N ILE A 48 5.09 -16.26 16.41
CA ILE A 48 3.90 -16.93 16.92
C ILE A 48 4.10 -18.43 16.76
N LYS A 49 3.83 -19.20 17.81
CA LYS A 49 3.81 -20.64 17.75
C LYS A 49 2.39 -21.13 17.48
N ILE A 50 2.24 -22.18 16.68
CA ILE A 50 0.93 -22.78 16.36
C ILE A 50 0.23 -23.28 17.65
N GLU A 51 1.01 -23.64 18.66
CA GLU A 51 0.54 -24.13 19.98
C GLU A 51 -0.18 -23.04 20.81
N ASP A 52 0.07 -21.77 20.51
CA ASP A 52 -0.51 -20.62 21.22
C ASP A 52 -1.88 -20.19 20.67
N VAL A 53 -2.45 -20.96 19.74
CA VAL A 53 -3.68 -20.58 19.04
C VAL A 53 -4.89 -21.22 19.71
N ASP A 54 -5.86 -20.39 20.09
CA ASP A 54 -7.09 -20.79 20.76
C ASP A 54 -8.00 -21.59 19.80
N ASP A 55 -8.50 -22.76 20.26
CA ASP A 55 -9.39 -23.66 19.53
C ASP A 55 -10.89 -23.27 19.58
N SER A 56 -11.22 -22.09 20.14
CA SER A 56 -12.59 -21.56 20.13
C SER A 56 -13.13 -21.32 18.70
N GLU A 57 -14.46 -21.20 18.52
CA GLU A 57 -15.04 -21.03 17.17
C GLU A 57 -14.55 -19.76 16.45
N THR A 58 -14.33 -18.67 17.17
CA THR A 58 -13.67 -17.46 16.69
C THR A 58 -12.17 -17.66 16.46
N GLY A 59 -11.53 -18.46 17.32
CA GLY A 59 -10.13 -18.87 17.21
C GLY A 59 -9.85 -19.74 15.98
N ARG A 60 -10.79 -20.54 15.49
CA ARG A 60 -10.57 -21.43 14.34
C ARG A 60 -10.27 -20.70 13.03
N GLN A 61 -10.91 -19.55 12.76
CA GLN A 61 -10.61 -18.76 11.57
C GLN A 61 -9.23 -18.10 11.71
N GLN A 62 -8.94 -17.53 12.88
CA GLN A 62 -7.64 -16.96 13.20
C GLN A 62 -6.55 -18.02 13.19
N SER A 63 -6.83 -19.22 13.73
CA SER A 63 -5.94 -20.38 13.69
C SER A 63 -5.56 -20.78 12.28
N ARG A 64 -6.52 -20.77 11.36
CA ARG A 64 -6.27 -21.10 9.95
C ARG A 64 -5.35 -20.07 9.30
N THR A 65 -5.63 -18.79 9.49
CA THR A 65 -4.79 -17.69 8.96
C THR A 65 -3.36 -17.79 9.51
N ILE A 66 -3.20 -17.97 10.81
CA ILE A 66 -1.87 -18.12 11.45
C ILE A 66 -1.14 -19.35 10.90
N LYS A 67 -1.84 -20.47 10.72
CA LYS A 67 -1.25 -21.69 10.15
C LYS A 67 -0.77 -21.47 8.71
N GLU A 68 -1.57 -20.82 7.88
CA GLU A 68 -1.19 -20.50 6.51
C GLU A 68 0.04 -19.56 6.46
N PHE A 69 0.11 -18.57 7.35
CA PHE A 69 1.29 -17.72 7.51
C PHE A 69 2.53 -18.52 7.91
N TYR A 70 2.38 -19.38 8.92
CA TYR A 70 3.46 -20.23 9.40
C TYR A 70 4.00 -21.16 8.31
N GLU A 71 3.12 -21.83 7.56
CA GLU A 71 3.51 -22.68 6.44
C GLU A 71 4.24 -21.89 5.33
N ARG A 72 3.83 -20.65 5.09
CA ARG A 72 4.50 -19.74 4.15
C ARG A 72 5.91 -19.38 4.64
N PHE A 73 6.05 -19.03 5.91
CA PHE A 73 7.36 -18.71 6.50
C PHE A 73 8.30 -19.91 6.51
N GLN A 74 7.80 -21.10 6.79
CA GLN A 74 8.58 -22.34 6.68
C GLN A 74 9.12 -22.54 5.26
N LYS A 75 8.32 -22.27 4.24
CA LYS A 75 8.75 -22.35 2.84
C LYS A 75 9.83 -21.31 2.50
N TYR A 76 9.78 -20.13 3.09
CA TYR A 76 10.81 -19.10 2.90
C TYR A 76 12.07 -19.37 3.73
N ALA A 77 11.96 -20.04 4.87
CA ALA A 77 13.11 -20.45 5.67
C ALA A 77 13.95 -21.55 5.01
N ASP A 78 13.44 -22.22 3.99
CA ASP A 78 14.14 -23.28 3.25
C ASP A 78 15.00 -22.69 2.10
N GLY A 79 16.09 -22.05 2.43
CA GLY A 79 17.02 -21.48 1.45
C GLY A 79 17.75 -22.55 0.61
N LYS A 80 17.77 -23.81 1.04
CA LYS A 80 18.39 -24.91 0.28
C LYS A 80 17.56 -25.27 -0.97
N ASN A 81 16.25 -25.41 -0.82
CA ASN A 81 15.35 -25.75 -1.92
C ASN A 81 14.83 -24.52 -2.67
N ARG A 82 14.91 -23.34 -2.04
CA ARG A 82 14.50 -22.05 -2.60
C ARG A 82 15.62 -21.02 -2.48
N PRO A 83 16.72 -21.16 -3.22
CA PRO A 83 17.89 -20.29 -3.06
C PRO A 83 17.66 -18.84 -3.52
N TYR A 84 16.58 -18.58 -4.25
CA TYR A 84 16.25 -17.26 -4.77
C TYR A 84 14.80 -16.90 -4.50
N ILE A 85 14.55 -15.60 -4.28
CA ILE A 85 13.21 -14.99 -4.20
C ILE A 85 13.12 -13.90 -5.26
N HIS A 86 12.06 -13.94 -6.04
CA HIS A 86 11.78 -12.94 -7.07
C HIS A 86 10.70 -11.99 -6.58
N LEU A 87 11.01 -10.70 -6.53
CA LEU A 87 10.08 -9.65 -6.17
C LEU A 87 9.53 -9.01 -7.45
N ILE A 88 8.22 -8.86 -7.47
CA ILE A 88 7.49 -8.23 -8.56
C ILE A 88 6.70 -7.03 -8.01
N ASP A 89 6.08 -6.26 -8.88
CA ASP A 89 5.29 -5.09 -8.52
C ASP A 89 4.21 -5.44 -7.48
N GLY A 90 4.23 -4.72 -6.36
CA GLY A 90 3.28 -4.90 -5.26
C GLY A 90 1.85 -4.56 -5.66
N GLY A 91 1.67 -3.69 -6.64
CA GLY A 91 0.36 -3.28 -7.14
C GLY A 91 -0.48 -4.43 -7.70
N LEU A 92 0.15 -5.54 -8.13
CA LEU A 92 -0.58 -6.72 -8.62
C LEU A 92 -1.48 -7.37 -7.56
N THR A 93 -1.09 -7.29 -6.29
CA THR A 93 -1.79 -7.98 -5.20
C THR A 93 -2.27 -7.05 -4.10
N ASP A 94 -1.58 -5.93 -3.89
CA ASP A 94 -1.87 -4.95 -2.84
C ASP A 94 -1.43 -3.55 -3.27
N ASN A 95 -2.09 -2.99 -4.28
CA ASN A 95 -1.75 -1.70 -4.88
C ASN A 95 -1.74 -0.54 -3.86
N LEU A 96 -2.53 -0.63 -2.81
CA LEU A 96 -2.64 0.39 -1.77
C LEU A 96 -1.76 0.12 -0.55
N GLY A 97 -1.07 -1.03 -0.49
CA GLY A 97 -0.22 -1.42 0.63
C GLY A 97 -0.97 -1.67 1.95
N MET A 98 -2.28 -1.91 1.89
CA MET A 98 -3.14 -2.02 3.08
C MET A 98 -3.24 -3.45 3.59
N ARG A 99 -2.94 -4.43 2.74
CA ARG A 99 -3.09 -5.85 3.10
C ARG A 99 -2.16 -6.24 4.24
N SER A 100 -0.93 -5.76 4.25
CA SER A 100 0.01 -6.04 5.33
C SER A 100 -0.45 -5.48 6.68
N LEU A 101 -1.17 -4.35 6.68
CA LEU A 101 -1.78 -3.81 7.91
C LEU A 101 -2.94 -4.70 8.37
N LEU A 102 -3.80 -5.14 7.46
CA LEU A 102 -4.89 -6.06 7.77
C LEU A 102 -4.37 -7.42 8.24
N ASP A 103 -3.38 -7.97 7.55
CA ASP A 103 -2.74 -9.23 7.93
C ASP A 103 -2.17 -9.15 9.36
N MET A 104 -1.57 -8.03 9.76
CA MET A 104 -1.09 -7.83 11.14
C MET A 104 -2.22 -7.89 12.16
N THR A 105 -3.39 -7.31 11.85
CA THR A 105 -4.55 -7.33 12.75
C THR A 105 -5.18 -8.71 12.85
N GLU A 106 -5.09 -9.51 11.80
CA GLU A 106 -5.56 -10.90 11.77
C GLU A 106 -4.59 -11.87 12.45
N MET A 107 -3.27 -11.60 12.37
CA MET A 107 -2.23 -12.44 12.97
C MET A 107 -2.07 -12.25 14.48
N TYR A 108 -2.20 -11.01 14.96
CA TYR A 108 -2.00 -10.72 16.38
C TYR A 108 -3.35 -10.57 17.08
N PRO A 109 -3.59 -11.30 18.18
CA PRO A 109 -4.71 -11.02 19.05
C PRO A 109 -4.75 -9.54 19.41
N GLU A 110 -5.93 -8.94 19.41
CA GLU A 110 -6.14 -7.50 19.64
C GLU A 110 -5.39 -7.00 20.89
N LYS A 111 -5.45 -7.76 21.98
CA LYS A 111 -4.75 -7.43 23.23
C LYS A 111 -3.22 -7.34 23.06
N ILE A 112 -2.63 -8.20 22.22
CA ILE A 112 -1.17 -8.17 21.96
C ILE A 112 -0.84 -6.94 21.12
N LEU A 113 -1.64 -6.65 20.11
CA LEU A 113 -1.46 -5.48 19.26
C LEU A 113 -1.60 -4.19 20.07
N THR A 114 -2.65 -4.07 20.87
CA THR A 114 -2.89 -2.94 21.78
C THR A 114 -1.73 -2.73 22.75
N ASN A 115 -1.26 -3.78 23.39
CA ASN A 115 -0.12 -3.68 24.31
C ASN A 115 1.15 -3.18 23.61
N LYS A 116 1.47 -3.67 22.42
CA LYS A 116 2.62 -3.20 21.62
C LYS A 116 2.50 -1.72 21.26
N ILE A 117 1.33 -1.26 20.90
CA ILE A 117 1.05 0.14 20.56
C ILE A 117 1.26 1.01 21.82
N LEU A 118 0.68 0.62 22.94
CA LEU A 118 0.77 1.36 24.22
C LEU A 118 2.18 1.43 24.77
N GLN A 119 2.96 0.34 24.67
CA GLN A 119 4.37 0.31 25.08
C GLN A 119 5.23 1.34 24.32
N ASN A 120 4.82 1.73 23.11
CA ASN A 120 5.47 2.77 22.31
C ASN A 120 4.85 4.16 22.52
N ASN A 121 4.00 4.35 23.55
CA ASN A 121 3.30 5.61 23.84
C ASN A 121 2.45 6.16 22.67
N ILE A 122 1.98 5.30 21.79
CA ILE A 122 1.11 5.67 20.66
C ILE A 122 -0.32 5.73 21.19
N ARG A 123 -1.03 6.85 20.93
CA ARG A 123 -2.42 7.06 21.29
C ARG A 123 -3.32 7.27 20.07
N HIS A 124 -2.74 7.74 18.98
CA HIS A 124 -3.46 7.99 17.74
C HIS A 124 -2.73 7.30 16.59
N ILE A 125 -3.46 6.54 15.80
CA ILE A 125 -2.98 5.94 14.57
C ILE A 125 -3.77 6.57 13.43
N VAL A 126 -3.06 7.19 12.50
CA VAL A 126 -3.65 7.82 11.33
C VAL A 126 -3.15 7.12 10.09
N VAL A 127 -4.07 6.64 9.28
CA VAL A 127 -3.76 6.09 7.96
C VAL A 127 -4.40 6.99 6.90
N ILE A 128 -3.58 7.56 6.04
CA ILE A 128 -4.03 8.35 4.90
C ILE A 128 -3.72 7.56 3.64
N ASN A 129 -4.76 7.09 2.97
CA ASN A 129 -4.66 6.39 1.71
C ASN A 129 -4.88 7.38 0.56
N VAL A 130 -3.97 7.38 -0.41
CA VAL A 130 -4.08 8.20 -1.62
C VAL A 130 -4.10 7.26 -2.83
N ASN A 131 -5.25 7.17 -3.48
CA ASN A 131 -5.44 6.34 -4.65
C ASN A 131 -5.49 7.20 -5.92
N ALA A 132 -4.39 7.19 -6.66
CA ALA A 132 -4.26 7.86 -7.95
C ALA A 132 -4.51 6.90 -9.15
N GLN A 133 -5.28 5.84 -8.94
CA GLN A 133 -5.55 4.85 -9.97
C GLN A 133 -6.33 5.44 -11.14
N ASN A 134 -5.83 5.21 -12.34
CA ASN A 134 -6.45 5.62 -13.59
C ASN A 134 -7.80 4.94 -13.80
N GLN A 135 -8.64 5.56 -14.59
CA GLN A 135 -9.84 4.89 -15.11
C GLN A 135 -9.41 3.90 -16.18
N VAL A 136 -9.90 2.65 -16.07
CA VAL A 136 -9.75 1.68 -17.17
C VAL A 136 -10.40 2.29 -18.41
N SER A 137 -9.63 2.42 -19.49
CA SER A 137 -10.08 3.05 -20.72
C SER A 137 -11.34 2.34 -21.26
N SER A 138 -12.46 3.05 -21.28
CA SER A 138 -13.72 2.58 -21.89
C SER A 138 -13.67 2.57 -23.43
N ASN A 139 -12.51 2.87 -24.04
CA ASN A 139 -12.38 2.92 -25.49
C ASN A 139 -12.55 1.56 -26.16
N LEU A 140 -12.27 0.48 -25.45
CA LEU A 140 -12.47 -0.88 -25.93
C LEU A 140 -13.95 -1.19 -26.19
N ASP A 141 -14.84 -0.63 -25.36
CA ASP A 141 -16.28 -0.86 -25.44
C ASP A 141 -16.98 0.00 -26.51
N LYS A 142 -16.25 0.91 -27.15
CA LYS A 142 -16.79 1.78 -28.20
C LYS A 142 -16.89 1.11 -29.56
N THR A 143 -16.27 -0.04 -29.73
CA THR A 143 -16.26 -0.78 -31.01
C THR A 143 -16.56 -2.26 -30.79
N ALA A 144 -17.19 -2.91 -31.77
CA ALA A 144 -17.41 -4.36 -31.80
C ALA A 144 -16.13 -5.13 -32.20
N ALA A 145 -15.01 -4.46 -32.39
CA ALA A 145 -13.76 -5.09 -32.76
C ALA A 145 -13.21 -5.90 -31.56
N VAL A 146 -12.63 -7.06 -31.82
CA VAL A 146 -11.99 -7.87 -30.80
C VAL A 146 -10.79 -7.10 -30.25
N PRO A 147 -10.67 -6.95 -28.91
CA PRO A 147 -9.54 -6.25 -28.30
C PRO A 147 -8.19 -6.86 -28.72
N GLY A 148 -7.20 -6.02 -28.95
CA GLY A 148 -5.85 -6.46 -29.26
C GLY A 148 -5.16 -7.16 -28.07
N PHE A 149 -4.09 -7.90 -28.35
CA PHE A 149 -3.35 -8.62 -27.29
C PHE A 149 -2.90 -7.71 -26.12
N ARG A 150 -2.43 -6.50 -26.43
CA ARG A 150 -2.04 -5.53 -25.40
C ARG A 150 -3.20 -5.11 -24.50
N ASP A 151 -4.37 -4.91 -25.08
CA ASP A 151 -5.57 -4.50 -24.37
C ASP A 151 -6.06 -5.60 -23.44
N VAL A 152 -6.03 -6.85 -23.91
CA VAL A 152 -6.36 -8.03 -23.11
C VAL A 152 -5.39 -8.17 -21.93
N VAL A 153 -4.08 -8.07 -22.16
CA VAL A 153 -3.07 -8.14 -21.11
C VAL A 153 -3.22 -7.00 -20.10
N SER A 154 -3.45 -5.78 -20.59
CA SER A 154 -3.72 -4.63 -19.72
C SER A 154 -4.95 -4.84 -18.84
N SER A 155 -6.00 -5.41 -19.39
CA SER A 155 -7.24 -5.70 -18.65
C SER A 155 -7.02 -6.79 -17.61
N ILE A 156 -6.28 -7.87 -17.94
CA ILE A 156 -5.95 -8.95 -17.01
C ILE A 156 -5.16 -8.42 -15.80
N VAL A 157 -4.33 -7.41 -15.98
CA VAL A 157 -3.54 -6.80 -14.90
C VAL A 157 -4.39 -5.77 -14.11
N ASN A 158 -5.06 -4.85 -14.80
CA ASN A 158 -5.68 -3.69 -14.15
C ASN A 158 -7.00 -4.02 -13.45
N ILE A 159 -7.81 -4.95 -13.98
CA ILE A 159 -9.10 -5.29 -13.37
C ILE A 159 -8.93 -5.91 -11.98
N PRO A 160 -8.07 -6.93 -11.78
CA PRO A 160 -7.80 -7.45 -10.44
C PRO A 160 -7.21 -6.42 -9.48
N ILE A 161 -6.33 -5.53 -9.96
CA ILE A 161 -5.75 -4.44 -9.16
C ILE A 161 -6.86 -3.53 -8.63
N ASP A 162 -7.80 -3.13 -9.48
CA ASP A 162 -8.92 -2.26 -9.06
C ASP A 162 -9.83 -2.98 -8.04
N GLN A 163 -10.22 -4.21 -8.32
CA GLN A 163 -11.06 -5.00 -7.42
C GLN A 163 -10.40 -5.24 -6.06
N ASN A 164 -9.14 -5.63 -6.04
CA ASN A 164 -8.38 -5.85 -4.81
C ASN A 164 -8.22 -4.54 -4.01
N SER A 165 -7.99 -3.42 -4.68
CA SER A 165 -7.90 -2.09 -4.05
C SER A 165 -9.22 -1.72 -3.37
N GLN A 166 -10.34 -1.90 -4.05
CA GLN A 166 -11.68 -1.63 -3.49
C GLN A 166 -11.99 -2.52 -2.29
N GLU A 167 -11.66 -3.80 -2.38
CA GLU A 167 -11.87 -4.74 -1.28
C GLU A 167 -10.99 -4.40 -0.07
N SER A 168 -9.71 -4.09 -0.28
CA SER A 168 -8.80 -3.69 0.79
C SER A 168 -9.28 -2.42 1.51
N LEU A 169 -9.78 -1.43 0.77
CA LEU A 169 -10.36 -0.21 1.33
C LEU A 169 -11.59 -0.50 2.21
N ARG A 170 -12.52 -1.34 1.71
CA ARG A 170 -13.72 -1.70 2.47
C ARG A 170 -13.38 -2.45 3.75
N ARG A 171 -12.49 -3.44 3.67
CA ARG A 171 -12.05 -4.23 4.83
C ARG A 171 -11.35 -3.34 5.86
N PHE A 172 -10.46 -2.47 5.40
CA PHE A 172 -9.72 -1.58 6.30
C PHE A 172 -10.65 -0.58 6.99
N ARG A 173 -11.62 0.00 6.28
CA ARG A 173 -12.63 0.88 6.88
C ARG A 173 -13.45 0.14 7.93
N ALA A 174 -13.92 -1.07 7.62
CA ALA A 174 -14.66 -1.89 8.57
C ALA A 174 -13.82 -2.22 9.82
N PHE A 175 -12.53 -2.52 9.66
CA PHE A 175 -11.60 -2.71 10.76
C PHE A 175 -11.49 -1.46 11.65
N VAL A 176 -11.29 -0.28 11.07
CA VAL A 176 -11.18 0.98 11.82
C VAL A 176 -12.48 1.29 12.57
N ASP A 177 -13.62 1.09 11.92
CA ASP A 177 -14.93 1.29 12.55
C ASP A 177 -15.16 0.34 13.72
N GLN A 178 -14.76 -0.92 13.59
CA GLN A 178 -14.84 -1.91 14.66
C GLN A 178 -13.89 -1.58 15.81
N TRP A 179 -12.63 -1.25 15.50
CA TRP A 179 -11.63 -0.83 16.49
C TRP A 179 -12.14 0.33 17.36
N ASN A 180 -12.64 1.38 16.75
CA ASN A 180 -13.12 2.57 17.47
C ASN A 180 -14.42 2.32 18.28
N LYS A 181 -15.17 1.27 17.94
CA LYS A 181 -16.36 0.86 18.72
C LYS A 181 -15.99 -0.01 19.92
N ASP A 182 -14.87 -0.68 19.87
CA ASP A 182 -14.45 -1.55 20.95
C ASP A 182 -13.86 -0.73 22.10
N LYS A 183 -14.50 -0.82 23.29
CA LYS A 183 -14.07 -0.10 24.48
C LYS A 183 -12.77 -0.66 25.10
N GLN A 184 -12.28 -1.80 24.62
CA GLN A 184 -11.08 -2.45 25.13
C GLN A 184 -9.78 -1.90 24.50
N THR A 185 -9.89 -0.95 23.58
CA THR A 185 -8.72 -0.37 22.88
C THR A 185 -7.90 0.63 23.74
N ASP A 186 -8.15 0.68 25.05
CA ASP A 186 -7.35 1.43 26.05
C ASP A 186 -7.05 2.90 25.64
N GLY A 187 -8.00 3.56 24.97
CA GLY A 187 -7.87 4.96 24.55
C GLY A 187 -6.96 5.18 23.35
N ILE A 188 -6.73 4.14 22.53
CA ILE A 188 -6.07 4.29 21.23
C ILE A 188 -7.13 4.57 20.18
N SER A 189 -7.06 5.73 19.54
CA SER A 189 -7.92 6.06 18.39
C SER A 189 -7.28 5.68 17.07
N PHE A 190 -8.11 5.29 16.11
CA PHE A 190 -7.70 4.97 14.76
C PHE A 190 -8.48 5.87 13.78
N SER A 191 -7.76 6.67 13.00
CA SER A 191 -8.35 7.54 11.98
C SER A 191 -7.94 7.09 10.59
N PHE A 192 -8.92 6.99 9.69
CA PHE A 192 -8.69 6.57 8.32
C PHE A 192 -9.23 7.61 7.34
N VAL A 193 -8.34 8.15 6.52
CA VAL A 193 -8.67 9.09 5.43
C VAL A 193 -8.36 8.41 4.11
N SER A 194 -9.35 8.31 3.23
CA SER A 194 -9.17 7.79 1.87
C SER A 194 -9.45 8.88 0.85
N LEU A 195 -8.45 9.21 0.06
CA LEU A 195 -8.50 10.16 -1.04
C LEU A 195 -8.36 9.40 -2.35
N ASN A 196 -9.38 9.46 -3.21
CA ASN A 196 -9.39 8.75 -4.48
C ASN A 196 -9.72 9.73 -5.60
N LEU A 197 -8.95 9.75 -6.69
CA LEU A 197 -9.22 10.62 -7.83
C LEU A 197 -10.62 10.40 -8.43
N LYS A 198 -11.17 9.20 -8.31
CA LYS A 198 -12.53 8.88 -8.75
C LYS A 198 -13.62 9.61 -7.96
N ASP A 199 -13.30 10.09 -6.74
CA ASP A 199 -14.24 10.80 -5.86
C ASP A 199 -14.35 12.30 -6.16
N LEU A 200 -13.51 12.82 -7.07
CA LEU A 200 -13.67 14.18 -7.56
C LEU A 200 -15.05 14.38 -8.22
N PRO A 201 -15.69 15.53 -8.01
CA PRO A 201 -16.94 15.84 -8.71
C PRO A 201 -16.73 15.88 -10.23
N PRO A 202 -17.77 15.60 -11.02
CA PRO A 202 -17.68 15.69 -12.48
C PRO A 202 -17.15 17.06 -12.90
N SER A 203 -15.99 17.09 -13.55
CA SER A 203 -15.29 18.31 -13.96
C SER A 203 -14.25 17.99 -15.04
N GLU A 204 -13.78 18.98 -15.74
CA GLU A 204 -12.69 18.84 -16.70
C GLU A 204 -11.40 18.38 -15.99
N LEU A 205 -11.13 18.87 -14.79
CA LEU A 205 -10.00 18.44 -13.96
C LEU A 205 -10.08 16.94 -13.67
N ARG A 206 -11.25 16.44 -13.24
CA ARG A 206 -11.45 15.01 -12.97
C ARG A 206 -11.17 14.16 -14.21
N GLU A 207 -11.69 14.56 -15.36
CA GLU A 207 -11.43 13.80 -16.59
C GLU A 207 -9.96 13.79 -16.97
N ARG A 208 -9.28 14.92 -16.83
CA ARG A 208 -7.84 15.02 -17.08
C ARG A 208 -7.04 14.09 -16.18
N VAL A 209 -7.21 14.21 -14.86
CA VAL A 209 -6.40 13.44 -13.91
C VAL A 209 -6.64 11.94 -13.94
N LEU A 210 -7.87 11.50 -14.26
CA LEU A 210 -8.20 10.08 -14.43
C LEU A 210 -7.61 9.46 -15.70
N ASN A 211 -7.22 10.28 -16.68
CA ASN A 211 -6.60 9.85 -17.94
C ASN A 211 -5.07 10.02 -17.98
N ILE A 212 -4.45 10.55 -16.91
CA ILE A 212 -2.98 10.65 -16.82
C ILE A 212 -2.41 9.22 -16.81
N PRO A 213 -1.49 8.88 -17.74
CA PRO A 213 -0.93 7.53 -17.80
C PRO A 213 0.02 7.27 -16.62
N THR A 214 0.12 6.02 -16.18
CA THR A 214 1.16 5.59 -15.26
C THR A 214 2.52 5.71 -15.94
N SER A 215 3.35 6.65 -15.50
CA SER A 215 4.64 6.95 -16.09
C SER A 215 5.64 7.42 -15.04
N PHE A 216 6.93 7.17 -15.29
CA PHE A 216 8.02 7.74 -14.47
C PHE A 216 8.31 9.22 -14.78
N TYR A 217 7.75 9.72 -15.87
CA TYR A 217 7.83 11.12 -16.26
C TYR A 217 6.44 11.65 -16.57
N LEU A 218 6.07 12.73 -15.90
CA LEU A 218 4.84 13.45 -16.15
C LEU A 218 5.17 14.88 -16.62
N PRO A 219 4.44 15.41 -17.61
CA PRO A 219 4.49 16.81 -17.95
C PRO A 219 4.17 17.71 -16.74
N PRO A 220 4.77 18.89 -16.61
CA PRO A 220 4.49 19.81 -15.49
C PRO A 220 3.00 20.12 -15.32
N GLU A 221 2.25 20.26 -16.41
CA GLU A 221 0.81 20.52 -16.37
C GLU A 221 0.05 19.35 -15.69
N ASP A 222 0.42 18.10 -15.96
CA ASP A 222 -0.21 16.94 -15.32
C ASP A 222 0.08 16.89 -13.82
N VAL A 223 1.30 17.25 -13.43
CA VAL A 223 1.68 17.37 -12.00
C VAL A 223 0.85 18.45 -11.31
N ASP A 224 0.66 19.60 -11.92
CA ASP A 224 -0.14 20.69 -11.35
C ASP A 224 -1.62 20.33 -11.29
N ASN A 225 -2.16 19.63 -12.29
CA ASN A 225 -3.51 19.11 -12.26
C ASN A 225 -3.72 18.10 -11.12
N LEU A 226 -2.77 17.19 -10.91
CA LEU A 226 -2.82 16.23 -9.79
C LEU A 226 -2.74 16.93 -8.42
N ARG A 227 -1.91 17.96 -8.27
CA ARG A 227 -1.84 18.77 -7.05
C ARG A 227 -3.16 19.49 -6.77
N THR A 228 -3.76 20.07 -7.78
CA THR A 228 -5.07 20.73 -7.68
C THR A 228 -6.15 19.72 -7.28
N ALA A 229 -6.17 18.56 -7.94
CA ALA A 229 -7.09 17.48 -7.62
C ALA A 229 -6.94 16.99 -6.17
N ALA A 230 -5.71 16.82 -5.68
CA ALA A 230 -5.45 16.45 -4.29
C ALA A 230 -5.98 17.50 -3.31
N ALA A 231 -5.76 18.79 -3.60
CA ALA A 231 -6.26 19.88 -2.76
C ALA A 231 -7.80 19.89 -2.70
N GLU A 232 -8.48 19.69 -3.83
CA GLU A 232 -9.94 19.59 -3.86
C GLU A 232 -10.46 18.40 -3.08
N LEU A 233 -9.87 17.23 -3.26
CA LEU A 233 -10.24 16.03 -2.51
C LEU A 233 -10.09 16.22 -1.00
N MET A 234 -8.99 16.81 -0.54
CA MET A 234 -8.78 17.09 0.89
C MET A 234 -9.83 18.07 1.42
N LYS A 235 -10.16 19.13 0.69
CA LYS A 235 -11.20 20.10 1.09
C LYS A 235 -12.58 19.43 1.22
N GLN A 236 -12.90 18.49 0.35
CA GLN A 236 -14.19 17.82 0.30
C GLN A 236 -14.28 16.64 1.27
N SER A 237 -13.16 16.02 1.63
CA SER A 237 -13.13 14.84 2.49
C SER A 237 -13.63 15.16 3.90
N LEU A 238 -14.74 14.51 4.29
CA LEU A 238 -15.26 14.59 5.66
C LEU A 238 -14.29 13.93 6.64
N ASP A 239 -13.72 12.79 6.27
CA ASP A 239 -12.76 12.05 7.10
C ASP A 239 -11.53 12.91 7.41
N TYR A 240 -11.01 13.65 6.42
CA TYR A 240 -9.88 14.56 6.62
C TYR A 240 -10.23 15.74 7.51
N ARG A 241 -11.41 16.34 7.34
CA ARG A 241 -11.85 17.43 8.21
C ARG A 241 -12.06 16.98 9.66
N ASN A 242 -12.64 15.79 9.86
CA ASN A 242 -12.82 15.21 11.18
C ASN A 242 -11.46 14.94 11.85
N LEU A 243 -10.50 14.42 11.09
CA LEU A 243 -9.13 14.22 11.56
C LEU A 243 -8.49 15.54 12.04
N LEU A 244 -8.59 16.60 11.24
CA LEU A 244 -8.06 17.91 11.63
C LEU A 244 -8.73 18.45 12.89
N ALA A 245 -10.05 18.31 13.01
CA ALA A 245 -10.79 18.73 14.20
C ALA A 245 -10.37 17.95 15.45
N GLU A 246 -10.10 16.64 15.34
CA GLU A 246 -9.61 15.80 16.43
C GLU A 246 -8.27 16.32 16.99
N PHE A 247 -7.39 16.82 16.12
CA PHE A 247 -6.10 17.41 16.50
C PHE A 247 -6.16 18.93 16.80
N GLY A 248 -7.37 19.52 16.86
CA GLY A 248 -7.54 20.96 17.10
C GLY A 248 -7.00 21.84 15.96
N ALA A 249 -6.78 21.26 14.80
CA ALA A 249 -6.33 21.97 13.63
C ALA A 249 -7.52 22.45 12.80
N HIS A 250 -7.50 23.73 12.41
CA HIS A 250 -8.48 24.27 11.46
C HIS A 250 -7.85 24.30 10.07
N PRO A 251 -8.49 23.67 9.06
CA PRO A 251 -7.97 23.73 7.72
C PRO A 251 -7.94 25.17 7.25
N ASN A 252 -6.76 25.72 7.04
CA ASN A 252 -6.63 26.96 6.28
C ASN A 252 -6.59 26.56 4.79
N PRO A 253 -7.67 26.80 4.04
CA PRO A 253 -7.75 26.39 2.65
C PRO A 253 -6.66 27.01 1.76
N ASP A 254 -6.03 28.09 2.21
CA ASP A 254 -5.09 28.86 1.41
C ASP A 254 -3.62 28.49 1.65
N THR A 255 -3.30 27.71 2.68
CA THR A 255 -1.91 27.40 3.06
C THR A 255 -1.44 26.01 2.65
N ILE A 256 -2.31 25.12 2.22
CA ILE A 256 -1.95 23.71 2.00
C ILE A 256 -1.02 23.53 0.78
N PHE A 257 -0.95 24.49 -0.17
CA PHE A 257 -0.23 24.27 -1.44
C PHE A 257 0.48 25.47 -2.04
N THR A 258 0.82 26.50 -1.27
CA THR A 258 1.35 27.76 -1.83
C THR A 258 2.86 27.83 -2.05
N ALA A 259 3.65 26.85 -1.62
CA ALA A 259 5.06 26.78 -2.02
C ALA A 259 5.56 25.33 -2.08
N PRO A 260 6.37 24.96 -3.08
CA PRO A 260 7.23 23.79 -2.94
C PRO A 260 8.16 24.01 -1.73
N PRO A 261 8.56 22.96 -1.01
CA PRO A 261 9.56 23.11 0.05
C PRO A 261 10.80 23.77 -0.55
N PRO A 262 11.45 24.68 0.20
CA PRO A 262 12.59 25.49 -0.31
C PRO A 262 13.80 24.66 -0.78
N ASP A 263 13.80 23.36 -0.52
CA ASP A 263 14.89 22.44 -0.84
C ASP A 263 14.57 21.44 -1.97
N ALA A 264 13.53 21.67 -2.75
CA ALA A 264 13.35 20.94 -4.01
C ALA A 264 14.48 21.34 -4.97
N GLN A 265 15.69 20.82 -4.72
CA GLN A 265 16.79 20.91 -5.67
C GLN A 265 16.29 20.30 -6.98
N GLU A 266 16.36 21.07 -8.04
CA GLU A 266 16.13 20.60 -9.40
C GLU A 266 16.84 19.26 -9.59
N PHE A 267 16.07 18.21 -9.81
CA PHE A 267 16.58 16.91 -10.22
C PHE A 267 17.23 17.12 -11.60
N LYS A 268 18.51 17.40 -11.62
CA LYS A 268 19.28 17.41 -12.88
C LYS A 268 19.31 15.96 -13.37
N PRO A 269 18.82 15.68 -14.58
CA PRO A 269 18.87 14.33 -15.13
C PRO A 269 20.33 13.87 -15.23
N LEU A 270 20.60 12.67 -14.72
CA LEU A 270 21.91 12.00 -14.68
C LEU A 270 22.39 11.50 -16.06
N ASN A 271 22.11 12.21 -17.14
CA ASN A 271 22.55 11.81 -18.49
C ASN A 271 22.96 13.00 -19.34
N GLU A 272 24.16 13.50 -19.08
CA GLU A 272 25.03 13.94 -20.16
C GLU A 272 26.38 13.22 -20.01
N LYS A 273 26.45 11.97 -20.45
CA LYS A 273 27.73 11.39 -20.87
C LYS A 273 28.12 12.11 -22.16
N LYS A 274 29.06 13.05 -22.02
CA LYS A 274 29.82 13.58 -23.13
C LYS A 274 30.35 12.42 -23.98
N LYS A 275 29.94 12.41 -25.26
CA LYS A 275 30.68 11.73 -26.31
C LYS A 275 32.04 12.44 -26.41
N GLN A 276 33.08 11.74 -26.07
CA GLN A 276 34.41 11.88 -26.64
C GLN A 276 34.81 10.58 -27.27
#